data_e1c178f110a2cf5bd69371ec7e8e13eb
#
_entry.id   e1c178f110a2cf5bd69371ec7e8e13eb
#
_cell.length_a   1.000
_cell.length_b   1.000
_cell.length_c   1.000
_cell.angle_alpha   90.00
_cell.angle_beta   90.00
_cell.angle_gamma   90.00
#
_symmetry.space_group_name_H-M   'P 1'
#
loop_
_entity.id
_entity.type
_entity.pdbx_description
1 polymer ?
#
loop_
_entity_poly.entity_id
_entity_poly.type
_entity_poly.pdbx_seq_one_letter_code
_entity_poly.pdbx_strand_id
1 'polypeptide(L)'
;ETDEELSLSELMGKEVVEIIPQTEGKGTVSQRNTVKKGSKITIEAYPEEGYQFVRWEDEKGNPVSEQEKYTFDAKESAAFTAVFEQEKEEVDKSHLKEAIRHAEEQMQDEKYQDVIPVVREEYEEAYKNAKAIDEKPDATSEEVETAYKTLIEVGKKLTMYKGDLTELQAAYDLYAGKDLSIYTQDSKTVLEEALKEAEKVLKLGENAVKEDVNLSLIHI
;
A
#
# COMPACT_ATOMS: atom_id res chain seq x y z
N GLU A 1 -16.52 -46.11 47.19
CA GLU A 1 -15.75 -45.01 47.83
C GLU A 1 -16.43 -43.71 47.40
N THR A 2 -17.07 -43.09 48.40
CA THR A 2 -17.84 -41.87 48.27
C THR A 2 -16.86 -40.70 48.06
N ASP A 3 -16.91 -40.07 46.88
CA ASP A 3 -16.37 -38.72 46.73
C ASP A 3 -17.11 -37.77 47.67
N GLU A 4 -16.50 -37.49 48.84
CA GLU A 4 -16.98 -36.42 49.70
C GLU A 4 -16.75 -35.09 49.01
N GLU A 5 -17.81 -34.51 48.46
CA GLU A 5 -17.85 -33.09 48.16
C GLU A 5 -17.58 -32.31 49.44
N LEU A 6 -16.35 -31.81 49.57
CA LEU A 6 -15.98 -30.91 50.67
C LEU A 6 -16.87 -29.67 50.62
N SER A 7 -17.64 -29.44 51.63
CA SER A 7 -18.50 -28.26 51.75
C SER A 7 -17.66 -26.99 51.75
N LEU A 8 -18.21 -25.89 51.23
CA LEU A 8 -17.59 -24.55 51.26
C LEU A 8 -17.12 -24.13 52.65
N SER A 9 -17.77 -24.64 53.71
CA SER A 9 -17.42 -24.37 55.11
C SER A 9 -16.16 -25.10 55.58
N GLU A 10 -15.81 -26.25 55.02
CA GLU A 10 -14.55 -26.95 55.30
C GLU A 10 -13.35 -26.38 54.50
N LEU A 11 -13.64 -25.73 53.36
CA LEU A 11 -12.67 -24.94 52.62
C LEU A 11 -12.35 -23.60 53.32
N MET A 12 -13.28 -22.99 54.04
CA MET A 12 -13.09 -21.70 54.74
C MET A 12 -12.07 -21.73 55.91
N GLY A 13 -11.66 -22.90 56.37
CA GLY A 13 -10.54 -23.08 57.31
C GLY A 13 -9.17 -23.14 56.66
N LYS A 14 -9.11 -23.18 55.34
CA LYS A 14 -7.84 -23.15 54.55
C LYS A 14 -7.76 -21.81 53.85
N GLU A 15 -6.57 -21.16 53.88
CA GLU A 15 -6.32 -19.96 53.10
C GLU A 15 -6.50 -20.29 51.61
N VAL A 16 -7.66 -19.92 51.07
CA VAL A 16 -7.98 -20.04 49.64
C VAL A 16 -7.93 -18.67 48.98
N VAL A 17 -7.58 -18.65 47.70
CA VAL A 17 -7.53 -17.47 46.89
C VAL A 17 -8.33 -17.71 45.62
N GLU A 18 -8.94 -16.65 45.11
CA GLU A 18 -9.74 -16.70 43.89
C GLU A 18 -8.98 -16.06 42.72
N ILE A 19 -8.88 -16.80 41.62
CA ILE A 19 -8.27 -16.32 40.38
C ILE A 19 -9.36 -16.13 39.33
N ILE A 20 -9.47 -14.91 38.82
CA ILE A 20 -10.54 -14.47 37.93
C ILE A 20 -9.95 -14.05 36.57
N PRO A 21 -9.88 -14.97 35.59
CA PRO A 21 -9.53 -14.60 34.21
C PRO A 21 -10.66 -13.76 33.58
N GLN A 22 -10.27 -12.71 32.86
CA GLN A 22 -11.13 -11.78 32.12
C GLN A 22 -10.62 -11.58 30.72
N THR A 23 -11.42 -10.97 29.83
CA THR A 23 -11.04 -10.73 28.43
C THR A 23 -11.16 -9.25 28.08
N GLU A 24 -10.22 -8.78 27.24
CA GLU A 24 -10.29 -7.54 26.49
C GLU A 24 -10.07 -7.86 25.01
N GLY A 25 -10.99 -7.46 24.15
CA GLY A 25 -11.04 -7.85 22.74
C GLY A 25 -11.87 -9.10 22.51
N LYS A 26 -11.66 -9.78 21.36
CA LYS A 26 -12.42 -10.98 20.98
C LYS A 26 -11.62 -12.27 21.26
N GLY A 27 -12.06 -12.97 22.28
CA GLY A 27 -11.50 -14.23 22.71
C GLY A 27 -12.20 -14.71 23.97
N THR A 28 -11.87 -15.89 24.41
CA THR A 28 -12.36 -16.50 25.66
C THR A 28 -11.20 -16.88 26.55
N VAL A 29 -11.47 -17.09 27.83
CA VAL A 29 -10.46 -17.50 28.81
C VAL A 29 -10.97 -18.69 29.63
N SER A 30 -10.04 -19.39 30.30
CA SER A 30 -10.38 -20.42 31.28
C SER A 30 -11.29 -19.88 32.37
N GLN A 31 -12.06 -20.76 33.01
CA GLN A 31 -13.01 -20.39 34.05
C GLN A 31 -12.29 -19.84 35.29
N ARG A 32 -13.04 -19.07 36.11
CA ARG A 32 -12.67 -18.71 37.45
C ARG A 32 -12.32 -19.94 38.29
N ASN A 33 -11.28 -19.84 39.10
CA ASN A 33 -10.82 -20.91 39.96
C ASN A 33 -10.63 -20.42 41.43
N THR A 34 -11.07 -21.23 42.38
CA THR A 34 -10.74 -21.08 43.81
C THR A 34 -9.75 -22.17 44.18
N VAL A 35 -8.55 -21.77 44.56
CA VAL A 35 -7.45 -22.69 44.88
C VAL A 35 -6.83 -22.40 46.25
N LYS A 36 -6.12 -23.39 46.83
CA LYS A 36 -5.34 -23.17 48.03
C LYS A 36 -4.24 -22.14 47.79
N LYS A 37 -4.08 -21.19 48.68
CA LYS A 37 -2.99 -20.21 48.65
C LYS A 37 -1.63 -20.88 48.47
N GLY A 38 -0.85 -20.39 47.50
CA GLY A 38 0.45 -20.94 47.14
C GLY A 38 0.41 -22.13 46.18
N SER A 39 -0.78 -22.58 45.73
CA SER A 39 -0.86 -23.62 44.68
C SER A 39 -0.47 -23.05 43.31
N LYS A 40 0.10 -23.90 42.50
CA LYS A 40 0.30 -23.59 41.06
C LYS A 40 -1.02 -23.65 40.32
N ILE A 41 -1.31 -22.62 39.53
CA ILE A 41 -2.48 -22.55 38.67
C ILE A 41 -2.08 -22.11 37.29
N THR A 42 -2.79 -22.62 36.29
CA THR A 42 -2.65 -22.18 34.90
C THR A 42 -3.96 -21.54 34.46
N ILE A 43 -3.87 -20.35 33.90
CA ILE A 43 -4.95 -19.70 33.15
C ILE A 43 -4.63 -19.78 31.67
N GLU A 44 -5.67 -19.90 30.84
CA GLU A 44 -5.53 -20.09 29.39
C GLU A 44 -6.39 -19.09 28.66
N ALA A 45 -5.84 -18.53 27.60
CA ALA A 45 -6.51 -17.62 26.67
C ALA A 45 -6.75 -18.34 25.32
N TYR A 46 -7.91 -18.07 24.71
CA TYR A 46 -8.34 -18.67 23.47
C TYR A 46 -8.85 -17.54 22.55
N PRO A 47 -8.03 -17.09 21.57
CA PRO A 47 -8.47 -16.08 20.62
C PRO A 47 -9.60 -16.59 19.72
N GLU A 48 -10.52 -15.69 19.31
CA GLU A 48 -11.49 -15.97 18.27
C GLU A 48 -10.83 -15.86 16.88
N GLU A 49 -11.49 -16.40 15.85
CA GLU A 49 -11.04 -16.35 14.46
C GLU A 49 -10.77 -14.90 14.02
N GLY A 50 -9.59 -14.63 13.45
CA GLY A 50 -9.13 -13.31 13.05
C GLY A 50 -8.62 -12.44 14.21
N TYR A 51 -8.42 -13.02 15.39
CA TYR A 51 -7.82 -12.37 16.56
C TYR A 51 -6.64 -13.19 17.08
N GLN A 52 -5.65 -12.48 17.63
CA GLN A 52 -4.50 -13.07 18.29
C GLN A 52 -4.45 -12.66 19.75
N PHE A 53 -3.96 -13.57 20.59
CA PHE A 53 -3.63 -13.24 21.98
C PHE A 53 -2.35 -12.40 22.01
N VAL A 54 -2.37 -11.30 22.77
CA VAL A 54 -1.22 -10.40 22.90
C VAL A 54 -0.50 -10.66 24.22
N ARG A 55 -1.25 -10.58 25.34
CA ARG A 55 -0.68 -10.71 26.68
C ARG A 55 -1.75 -10.89 27.75
N TRP A 56 -1.29 -11.36 28.91
CA TRP A 56 -2.03 -11.26 30.17
C TRP A 56 -1.61 -9.99 30.92
N GLU A 57 -2.58 -9.31 31.51
CA GLU A 57 -2.38 -8.14 32.36
C GLU A 57 -2.90 -8.39 33.76
N ASP A 58 -2.27 -7.75 34.76
CA ASP A 58 -2.79 -7.68 36.13
C ASP A 58 -3.92 -6.65 36.25
N GLU A 59 -4.52 -6.51 37.46
CA GLU A 59 -5.61 -5.55 37.76
C GLU A 59 -5.20 -4.08 37.52
N LYS A 60 -3.91 -3.78 37.42
CA LYS A 60 -3.39 -2.43 37.16
C LYS A 60 -3.05 -2.19 35.70
N GLY A 61 -3.26 -3.18 34.82
CA GLY A 61 -2.92 -3.12 33.42
C GLY A 61 -1.43 -3.36 33.13
N ASN A 62 -0.67 -3.94 34.09
CA ASN A 62 0.72 -4.29 33.82
C ASN A 62 0.79 -5.67 33.14
N PRO A 63 1.63 -5.85 32.12
CA PRO A 63 1.81 -7.14 31.48
C PRO A 63 2.50 -8.13 32.42
N VAL A 64 1.94 -9.35 32.53
CA VAL A 64 2.46 -10.44 33.38
C VAL A 64 2.89 -11.66 32.60
N SER A 65 2.37 -11.88 31.36
CA SER A 65 2.77 -12.96 30.48
C SER A 65 2.35 -12.68 29.03
N GLU A 66 3.19 -13.06 28.08
CA GLU A 66 2.89 -13.06 26.63
C GLU A 66 2.53 -14.47 26.13
N GLN A 67 2.39 -15.44 27.01
CA GLN A 67 2.01 -16.81 26.66
C GLN A 67 0.53 -17.03 26.88
N GLU A 68 -0.19 -17.63 25.93
CA GLU A 68 -1.62 -17.98 26.06
C GLU A 68 -1.88 -18.80 27.34
N LYS A 69 -0.95 -19.69 27.71
CA LYS A 69 -0.99 -20.46 28.96
C LYS A 69 -0.04 -19.86 29.96
N TYR A 70 -0.62 -19.18 30.96
CA TYR A 70 0.14 -18.54 32.03
C TYR A 70 0.01 -19.34 33.33
N THR A 71 1.15 -19.88 33.80
CA THR A 71 1.25 -20.67 35.04
C THR A 71 1.98 -19.88 36.10
N PHE A 72 1.38 -19.75 37.28
CA PHE A 72 1.94 -18.99 38.43
C PHE A 72 1.53 -19.59 39.77
N ASP A 73 2.16 -19.13 40.84
CA ASP A 73 1.80 -19.49 42.21
C ASP A 73 0.72 -18.52 42.73
N ALA A 74 -0.47 -19.04 43.07
CA ALA A 74 -1.62 -18.26 43.52
C ALA A 74 -1.43 -17.77 44.98
N LYS A 75 -0.73 -16.67 45.19
CA LYS A 75 -0.38 -16.13 46.52
C LYS A 75 -1.49 -15.30 47.14
N GLU A 76 -2.34 -14.69 46.34
CA GLU A 76 -3.47 -13.84 46.72
C GLU A 76 -4.56 -13.93 45.67
N SER A 77 -5.78 -13.48 46.02
CA SER A 77 -6.84 -13.37 45.03
C SER A 77 -6.49 -12.27 44.02
N ALA A 78 -6.65 -12.56 42.72
CA ALA A 78 -6.29 -11.65 41.65
C ALA A 78 -7.17 -11.87 40.42
N ALA A 79 -7.40 -10.80 39.68
CA ALA A 79 -7.94 -10.85 38.33
C ALA A 79 -6.82 -10.66 37.31
N PHE A 80 -6.94 -11.39 36.18
CA PHE A 80 -6.02 -11.30 35.03
C PHE A 80 -6.82 -11.10 33.78
N THR A 81 -6.44 -10.11 32.96
CA THR A 81 -7.09 -9.81 31.70
C THR A 81 -6.25 -10.32 30.53
N ALA A 82 -6.83 -11.20 29.72
CA ALA A 82 -6.27 -11.59 28.44
C ALA A 82 -6.61 -10.52 27.42
N VAL A 83 -5.59 -9.91 26.82
CA VAL A 83 -5.73 -8.91 25.75
C VAL A 83 -5.64 -9.60 24.40
N PHE A 84 -6.68 -9.41 23.58
CA PHE A 84 -6.75 -9.92 22.21
C PHE A 84 -6.82 -8.74 21.23
N GLU A 85 -6.02 -8.80 20.17
CA GLU A 85 -6.04 -7.83 19.09
C GLU A 85 -6.44 -8.53 17.78
N GLN A 86 -7.02 -7.77 16.86
CA GLN A 86 -7.33 -8.29 15.53
C GLN A 86 -6.04 -8.65 14.81
N GLU A 87 -5.97 -9.84 14.22
CA GLU A 87 -4.87 -10.21 13.33
C GLU A 87 -4.84 -9.24 12.16
N LYS A 88 -3.68 -8.64 11.92
CA LYS A 88 -3.46 -7.87 10.71
C LYS A 88 -3.24 -8.85 9.56
N GLU A 89 -4.14 -8.88 8.59
CA GLU A 89 -3.87 -9.58 7.34
C GLU A 89 -2.60 -8.99 6.72
N GLU A 90 -1.57 -9.81 6.55
CA GLU A 90 -0.41 -9.42 5.76
C GLU A 90 -0.84 -9.25 4.30
N VAL A 91 -0.88 -8.00 3.84
CA VAL A 91 -1.19 -7.70 2.45
C VAL A 91 -0.03 -8.15 1.57
N ASP A 92 -0.35 -9.02 0.60
CA ASP A 92 0.65 -9.47 -0.38
C ASP A 92 1.06 -8.31 -1.30
N LYS A 93 2.31 -7.87 -1.17
CA LYS A 93 2.93 -6.81 -1.96
C LYS A 93 3.85 -7.34 -3.06
N SER A 94 3.86 -8.64 -3.32
CA SER A 94 4.81 -9.27 -4.25
C SER A 94 4.75 -8.67 -5.65
N HIS A 95 3.55 -8.45 -6.20
CA HIS A 95 3.36 -7.83 -7.50
C HIS A 95 3.81 -6.36 -7.53
N LEU A 96 3.57 -5.61 -6.46
CA LEU A 96 4.01 -4.22 -6.34
C LEU A 96 5.55 -4.14 -6.31
N LYS A 97 6.21 -5.00 -5.54
CA LYS A 97 7.68 -5.08 -5.47
C LYS A 97 8.30 -5.41 -6.82
N GLU A 98 7.71 -6.35 -7.55
CA GLU A 98 8.19 -6.70 -8.89
C GLU A 98 8.00 -5.54 -9.87
N ALA A 99 6.87 -4.82 -9.83
CA ALA A 99 6.65 -3.63 -10.64
C ALA A 99 7.65 -2.51 -10.32
N ILE A 100 7.96 -2.29 -9.04
CA ILE A 100 8.97 -1.32 -8.59
C ILE A 100 10.35 -1.69 -9.14
N ARG A 101 10.77 -2.97 -9.02
CA ARG A 101 12.05 -3.45 -9.56
C ARG A 101 12.13 -3.22 -11.06
N HIS A 102 11.08 -3.55 -11.80
CA HIS A 102 11.01 -3.34 -13.24
C HIS A 102 11.07 -1.84 -13.60
N ALA A 103 10.43 -0.98 -12.80
CA ALA A 103 10.49 0.46 -12.99
C ALA A 103 11.92 1.00 -12.80
N GLU A 104 12.66 0.50 -11.82
CA GLU A 104 14.07 0.86 -11.60
C GLU A 104 14.94 0.47 -12.81
N GLU A 105 14.72 -0.69 -13.39
CA GLU A 105 15.41 -1.13 -14.61
C GLU A 105 15.08 -0.24 -15.81
N GLN A 106 13.79 0.09 -16.00
CA GLN A 106 13.37 0.98 -17.10
C GLN A 106 13.95 2.38 -16.98
N MET A 107 14.03 2.96 -15.77
CA MET A 107 14.63 4.27 -15.56
C MET A 107 16.15 4.31 -15.77
N GLN A 108 16.83 3.14 -15.76
CA GLN A 108 18.26 3.00 -16.06
C GLN A 108 18.52 2.76 -17.54
N ASP A 109 17.49 2.45 -18.34
CA ASP A 109 17.63 2.27 -19.80
C ASP A 109 18.03 3.60 -20.47
N GLU A 110 18.97 3.56 -21.42
CA GLU A 110 19.44 4.74 -22.15
C GLU A 110 18.27 5.47 -22.86
N LYS A 111 17.29 4.73 -23.36
CA LYS A 111 16.11 5.29 -24.05
C LYS A 111 15.15 6.03 -23.11
N TYR A 112 15.26 5.83 -21.80
CA TYR A 112 14.42 6.56 -20.83
C TYR A 112 14.60 8.08 -20.95
N GLN A 113 15.81 8.54 -21.29
CA GLN A 113 16.09 9.97 -21.50
C GLN A 113 15.45 10.54 -22.78
N ASP A 114 15.09 9.68 -23.71
CA ASP A 114 14.41 10.06 -24.94
C ASP A 114 12.88 10.15 -24.79
N VAL A 115 12.33 9.64 -23.69
CA VAL A 115 10.89 9.78 -23.35
C VAL A 115 10.59 11.26 -23.08
N ILE A 116 9.40 11.73 -23.50
CA ILE A 116 8.97 13.12 -23.26
C ILE A 116 8.94 13.44 -21.77
N PRO A 117 9.35 14.66 -21.35
CA PRO A 117 9.49 15.03 -19.94
C PRO A 117 8.24 14.79 -19.09
N VAL A 118 7.06 15.16 -19.59
CA VAL A 118 5.80 15.01 -18.85
C VAL A 118 5.52 13.55 -18.45
N VAL A 119 5.84 12.59 -19.34
CA VAL A 119 5.65 11.16 -19.05
C VAL A 119 6.70 10.66 -18.06
N ARG A 120 7.94 11.14 -18.14
CA ARG A 120 8.97 10.79 -17.15
C ARG A 120 8.60 11.28 -15.76
N GLU A 121 8.11 12.52 -15.65
CA GLU A 121 7.65 13.10 -14.37
C GLU A 121 6.49 12.30 -13.78
N GLU A 122 5.46 11.96 -14.59
CA GLU A 122 4.36 11.10 -14.17
C GLU A 122 4.84 9.73 -13.69
N TYR A 123 5.81 9.14 -14.40
CA TYR A 123 6.33 7.82 -14.06
C TYR A 123 7.16 7.82 -12.77
N GLU A 124 8.01 8.82 -12.60
CA GLU A 124 8.78 9.01 -11.36
C GLU A 124 7.88 9.26 -10.14
N GLU A 125 6.78 10.00 -10.33
CA GLU A 125 5.80 10.21 -9.26
C GLU A 125 5.07 8.90 -8.91
N ALA A 126 4.62 8.14 -9.92
CA ALA A 126 4.00 6.83 -9.72
C ALA A 126 4.95 5.85 -9.02
N TYR A 127 6.23 5.84 -9.42
CA TYR A 127 7.27 5.02 -8.77
C TYR A 127 7.48 5.42 -7.30
N LYS A 128 7.59 6.71 -6.99
CA LYS A 128 7.74 7.20 -5.61
C LYS A 128 6.56 6.79 -4.74
N ASN A 129 5.34 6.92 -5.28
CA ASN A 129 4.13 6.48 -4.58
C ASN A 129 4.13 4.97 -4.35
N ALA A 130 4.49 4.18 -5.36
CA ALA A 130 4.59 2.71 -5.23
C ALA A 130 5.57 2.29 -4.13
N LYS A 131 6.75 2.93 -4.05
CA LYS A 131 7.72 2.68 -2.98
C LYS A 131 7.18 3.06 -1.61
N ALA A 132 6.52 4.19 -1.48
CA ALA A 132 5.92 4.62 -0.22
C ALA A 132 4.86 3.62 0.29
N ILE A 133 4.06 3.05 -0.61
CA ILE A 133 3.07 2.02 -0.26
C ILE A 133 3.74 0.68 0.07
N ASP A 134 4.82 0.30 -0.62
CA ASP A 134 5.58 -0.91 -0.28
C ASP A 134 6.21 -0.83 1.11
N GLU A 135 6.74 0.32 1.48
CA GLU A 135 7.37 0.57 2.78
C GLU A 135 6.34 0.80 3.92
N LYS A 136 5.07 1.05 3.60
CA LYS A 136 4.00 1.29 4.57
C LYS A 136 3.60 -0.01 5.28
N PRO A 137 3.78 -0.16 6.63
CA PRO A 137 3.51 -1.42 7.34
C PRO A 137 2.03 -1.82 7.37
N ASP A 138 1.13 -0.83 7.31
CA ASP A 138 -0.32 -0.97 7.39
C ASP A 138 -1.01 -0.61 6.06
N ALA A 139 -0.32 -0.82 4.93
CA ALA A 139 -0.89 -0.64 3.62
C ALA A 139 -2.06 -1.60 3.41
N THR A 140 -3.18 -1.07 2.91
CA THR A 140 -4.33 -1.89 2.55
C THR A 140 -4.15 -2.58 1.19
N SER A 141 -4.87 -3.67 0.94
CA SER A 141 -4.88 -4.34 -0.37
C SER A 141 -5.28 -3.37 -1.50
N GLU A 142 -6.20 -2.44 -1.25
CA GLU A 142 -6.64 -1.42 -2.21
C GLU A 142 -5.53 -0.42 -2.53
N GLU A 143 -4.78 0.05 -1.52
CA GLU A 143 -3.63 0.95 -1.74
C GLU A 143 -2.55 0.27 -2.57
N VAL A 144 -2.22 -1.00 -2.25
CA VAL A 144 -1.23 -1.80 -2.98
C VAL A 144 -1.65 -1.99 -4.43
N GLU A 145 -2.88 -2.40 -4.67
CA GLU A 145 -3.42 -2.63 -6.01
C GLU A 145 -3.48 -1.33 -6.84
N THR A 146 -3.88 -0.22 -6.21
CA THR A 146 -3.94 1.10 -6.87
C THR A 146 -2.55 1.58 -7.26
N ALA A 147 -1.58 1.48 -6.36
CA ALA A 147 -0.20 1.87 -6.65
C ALA A 147 0.41 1.02 -7.77
N TYR A 148 0.18 -0.30 -7.74
CA TYR A 148 0.60 -1.22 -8.80
C TYR A 148 0.00 -0.84 -10.16
N LYS A 149 -1.33 -0.67 -10.24
CA LYS A 149 -2.01 -0.32 -11.49
C LYS A 149 -1.54 1.02 -12.04
N THR A 150 -1.39 2.02 -11.18
CA THR A 150 -0.93 3.35 -11.58
C THR A 150 0.46 3.26 -12.20
N LEU A 151 1.41 2.56 -11.55
CA LEU A 151 2.77 2.41 -12.06
C LEU A 151 2.80 1.71 -13.42
N ILE A 152 2.01 0.64 -13.58
CA ILE A 152 1.92 -0.10 -14.86
C ILE A 152 1.27 0.76 -15.95
N GLU A 153 0.18 1.49 -15.66
CA GLU A 153 -0.50 2.32 -16.66
C GLU A 153 0.39 3.47 -17.17
N VAL A 154 1.10 4.14 -16.28
CA VAL A 154 2.05 5.20 -16.68
C VAL A 154 3.24 4.59 -17.41
N GLY A 155 3.72 3.42 -17.00
CA GLY A 155 4.80 2.69 -17.66
C GLY A 155 4.53 2.38 -19.13
N LYS A 156 3.27 2.15 -19.52
CA LYS A 156 2.90 1.97 -20.93
C LYS A 156 3.17 3.19 -21.81
N LYS A 157 3.23 4.39 -21.21
CA LYS A 157 3.50 5.64 -21.92
C LYS A 157 5.00 5.86 -22.22
N LEU A 158 5.90 5.06 -21.67
CA LEU A 158 7.35 5.20 -21.86
C LEU A 158 7.82 5.00 -23.32
N THR A 159 6.91 4.63 -24.21
CA THR A 159 7.15 4.59 -25.66
C THR A 159 6.95 5.95 -26.34
N MET A 160 6.49 6.97 -25.63
CA MET A 160 6.28 8.33 -26.15
C MET A 160 7.61 9.08 -26.15
N TYR A 161 8.38 8.90 -27.24
CA TYR A 161 9.69 9.52 -27.38
C TYR A 161 9.60 10.95 -27.92
N LYS A 162 10.56 11.79 -27.55
CA LYS A 162 10.70 13.17 -28.02
C LYS A 162 10.90 13.20 -29.54
N GLY A 163 10.20 14.11 -30.21
CA GLY A 163 10.42 14.43 -31.60
C GLY A 163 11.50 15.50 -31.80
N ASP A 164 12.27 15.40 -32.88
CA ASP A 164 13.14 16.49 -33.31
C ASP A 164 12.30 17.54 -34.05
N LEU A 165 12.19 18.71 -33.47
CA LEU A 165 11.39 19.82 -34.01
C LEU A 165 12.10 20.64 -35.10
N THR A 166 13.38 20.36 -35.38
CA THR A 166 14.22 21.20 -36.25
C THR A 166 13.63 21.34 -37.65
N GLU A 167 13.28 20.21 -38.26
CA GLU A 167 12.72 20.22 -39.62
C GLU A 167 11.29 20.80 -39.64
N LEU A 168 10.48 20.51 -38.62
CA LEU A 168 9.12 21.04 -38.49
C LEU A 168 9.13 22.57 -38.32
N GLN A 169 10.04 23.08 -37.47
CA GLN A 169 10.21 24.53 -37.31
C GLN A 169 10.64 25.20 -38.65
N ALA A 170 11.62 24.60 -39.33
CA ALA A 170 12.09 25.13 -40.62
C ALA A 170 10.98 25.14 -41.71
N ALA A 171 10.18 24.08 -41.78
CA ALA A 171 9.04 24.00 -42.67
C ALA A 171 7.98 25.04 -42.32
N TYR A 172 7.63 25.15 -41.05
CA TYR A 172 6.68 26.15 -40.57
C TYR A 172 7.13 27.58 -40.91
N ASP A 173 8.36 27.95 -40.63
CA ASP A 173 8.91 29.28 -40.91
C ASP A 173 8.93 29.60 -42.41
N LEU A 174 9.19 28.59 -43.25
CA LEU A 174 9.18 28.72 -44.69
C LEU A 174 7.80 29.04 -45.27
N TYR A 175 6.74 28.45 -44.71
CA TYR A 175 5.39 28.54 -45.27
C TYR A 175 4.46 29.49 -44.57
N ALA A 176 4.65 29.77 -43.26
CA ALA A 176 3.76 30.63 -42.44
C ALA A 176 3.67 32.07 -42.94
N GLY A 177 4.74 32.58 -43.60
CA GLY A 177 4.78 33.95 -44.14
C GLY A 177 4.62 34.03 -45.68
N LYS A 178 4.25 32.94 -46.33
CA LYS A 178 4.22 32.89 -47.80
C LYS A 178 3.01 33.59 -48.38
N ASP A 179 3.21 34.32 -49.48
CA ASP A 179 2.10 34.88 -50.27
C ASP A 179 1.32 33.77 -50.97
N LEU A 180 0.11 33.53 -50.54
CA LEU A 180 -0.77 32.50 -51.07
C LEU A 180 -1.73 33.03 -52.14
N SER A 181 -1.58 34.28 -52.63
CA SER A 181 -2.53 34.94 -53.57
C SER A 181 -2.71 34.17 -54.90
N ILE A 182 -1.69 33.45 -55.33
CA ILE A 182 -1.68 32.64 -56.55
C ILE A 182 -2.33 31.28 -56.46
N TYR A 183 -2.68 30.80 -55.28
CA TYR A 183 -3.24 29.46 -55.00
C TYR A 183 -4.78 29.52 -54.90
N THR A 184 -5.40 28.35 -55.19
CA THR A 184 -6.86 28.21 -55.01
C THR A 184 -7.25 28.31 -53.56
N GLN A 185 -8.52 28.65 -53.28
CA GLN A 185 -9.01 28.73 -51.92
C GLN A 185 -8.87 27.39 -51.14
N ASP A 186 -9.14 26.28 -51.81
CA ASP A 186 -9.03 24.95 -51.20
C ASP A 186 -7.58 24.64 -50.77
N SER A 187 -6.60 24.94 -51.66
CA SER A 187 -5.18 24.77 -51.34
C SER A 187 -4.70 25.66 -50.19
N LYS A 188 -5.23 26.89 -50.10
CA LYS A 188 -4.94 27.80 -48.99
C LYS A 188 -5.45 27.20 -47.67
N THR A 189 -6.70 26.77 -47.65
CA THR A 189 -7.32 26.20 -46.46
C THR A 189 -6.54 24.98 -45.95
N VAL A 190 -6.15 24.08 -46.83
CA VAL A 190 -5.35 22.89 -46.47
C VAL A 190 -4.02 23.28 -45.82
N LEU A 191 -3.29 24.26 -46.44
CA LEU A 191 -2.02 24.71 -45.88
C LEU A 191 -2.19 25.44 -44.56
N GLU A 192 -3.20 26.29 -44.40
CA GLU A 192 -3.50 27.01 -43.18
C GLU A 192 -3.82 26.03 -42.04
N GLU A 193 -4.60 24.99 -42.30
CA GLU A 193 -4.89 23.93 -41.34
C GLU A 193 -3.63 23.14 -40.93
N ALA A 194 -2.80 22.76 -41.90
CA ALA A 194 -1.54 22.08 -41.65
C ALA A 194 -0.58 22.93 -40.79
N LEU A 195 -0.44 24.21 -41.11
CA LEU A 195 0.38 25.14 -40.32
C LEU A 195 -0.16 25.33 -38.88
N LYS A 196 -1.47 25.36 -38.73
CA LYS A 196 -2.09 25.45 -37.40
C LYS A 196 -1.81 24.23 -36.54
N GLU A 197 -1.87 23.04 -37.12
CA GLU A 197 -1.51 21.80 -36.41
C GLU A 197 0.00 21.74 -36.10
N ALA A 198 0.84 22.14 -37.05
CA ALA A 198 2.29 22.23 -36.82
C ALA A 198 2.63 23.21 -35.67
N GLU A 199 1.97 24.37 -35.61
CA GLU A 199 2.14 25.35 -34.52
C GLU A 199 1.79 24.74 -33.14
N LYS A 200 0.73 23.93 -33.07
CA LYS A 200 0.37 23.24 -31.82
C LYS A 200 1.48 22.28 -31.39
N VAL A 201 2.00 21.48 -32.30
CA VAL A 201 3.10 20.53 -32.02
C VAL A 201 4.37 21.26 -31.60
N LEU A 202 4.75 22.34 -32.31
CA LEU A 202 5.90 23.20 -31.97
C LEU A 202 5.78 23.81 -30.56
N LYS A 203 4.58 24.22 -30.14
CA LYS A 203 4.32 24.74 -28.79
C LYS A 203 4.51 23.73 -27.67
N LEU A 204 4.47 22.43 -27.95
CA LEU A 204 4.75 21.37 -26.96
C LEU A 204 6.23 21.32 -26.59
N GLY A 205 7.14 21.83 -27.42
CA GLY A 205 8.57 21.83 -27.16
C GLY A 205 9.09 20.40 -26.95
N GLU A 206 9.79 20.16 -25.84
CA GLU A 206 10.33 18.83 -25.50
C GLU A 206 9.25 17.77 -25.21
N ASN A 207 8.00 18.18 -25.05
CA ASN A 207 6.88 17.26 -24.89
C ASN A 207 6.22 16.87 -26.22
N ALA A 208 6.74 17.34 -27.36
CA ALA A 208 6.26 16.91 -28.68
C ALA A 208 6.69 15.47 -28.95
N VAL A 209 5.69 14.60 -29.19
CA VAL A 209 5.93 13.19 -29.49
C VAL A 209 6.42 13.04 -30.93
N LYS A 210 7.38 12.14 -31.13
CA LYS A 210 8.01 11.91 -32.44
C LYS A 210 7.01 11.61 -33.55
N GLU A 211 5.96 10.86 -33.24
CA GLU A 211 4.90 10.51 -34.18
C GLU A 211 4.14 11.76 -34.65
N ASP A 212 3.80 12.68 -33.73
CA ASP A 212 3.08 13.92 -34.04
C ASP A 212 3.94 14.88 -34.88
N VAL A 213 5.24 14.96 -34.56
CA VAL A 213 6.21 15.77 -35.33
C VAL A 213 6.30 15.25 -36.77
N ASN A 214 6.46 13.93 -36.92
CA ASN A 214 6.54 13.31 -38.26
C ASN A 214 5.23 13.50 -39.04
N LEU A 215 4.08 13.34 -38.42
CA LEU A 215 2.77 13.53 -39.03
C LEU A 215 2.58 14.97 -39.50
N SER A 216 2.96 15.95 -38.68
CA SER A 216 2.88 17.38 -39.03
C SER A 216 3.79 17.73 -40.19
N LEU A 217 5.00 17.15 -40.28
CA LEU A 217 5.91 17.32 -41.41
C LEU A 217 5.36 16.80 -42.75
N ILE A 218 4.61 15.67 -42.68
CA ILE A 218 3.99 15.09 -43.90
C ILE A 218 2.88 16.00 -44.44
N HIS A 219 2.18 16.72 -43.55
CA HIS A 219 1.03 17.55 -43.94
C HIS A 219 1.39 18.95 -44.42
N ILE A 220 2.56 19.49 -44.09
CA ILE A 220 3.08 20.75 -44.63
C ILE A 220 3.71 20.55 -46.00
#